data_007d972ba3af538e2e6d448229d08485
#
_entry.id   007d972ba3af538e2e6d448229d08485
#
_cell.length_a   1.000
_cell.length_b   1.000
_cell.length_c   1.000
_cell.angle_alpha   90.00
_cell.angle_beta   90.00
_cell.angle_gamma   90.00
#
_symmetry.space_group_name_H-M   'P 1'
#
loop_
_entity.id
_entity.type
_entity.pdbx_description
1 polymer ?
#
loop_
_entity_poly.entity_id
_entity_poly.type
_entity_poly.pdbx_seq_one_letter_code
_entity_poly.pdbx_strand_id
1 'polypeptide(L)'
;DSKQDMCLYQNEFDQITRTMFSQMKNACSTNQINANFMREMIPHHQGAICMSKNALHFSICPQLIPILQTIIVSQEKGVREMRALLHCI
;
A
#
# COMPACT_ATOMS: atom_id res chain seq x y z
N ASP A 1 13.91 0.14 20.05
CA ASP A 1 14.36 0.67 18.75
C ASP A 1 15.36 1.80 18.96
N SER A 2 16.37 1.88 18.11
CA SER A 2 17.32 2.96 18.12
C SER A 2 16.72 4.21 17.47
N LYS A 3 17.29 5.38 17.76
CA LYS A 3 16.93 6.62 17.08
C LYS A 3 17.15 6.52 15.58
N GLN A 4 18.21 5.82 15.17
CA GLN A 4 18.53 5.62 13.76
C GLN A 4 17.45 4.77 13.08
N ASP A 5 17.00 3.70 13.71
CA ASP A 5 15.94 2.85 13.19
C ASP A 5 14.63 3.62 13.04
N MET A 6 14.27 4.41 14.05
CA MET A 6 13.07 5.27 13.98
C MET A 6 13.18 6.25 12.82
N CYS A 7 14.34 6.83 12.61
CA CYS A 7 14.56 7.77 11.52
C CYS A 7 14.41 7.09 10.16
N LEU A 8 15.02 5.92 10.00
CA LEU A 8 14.94 5.15 8.76
C LEU A 8 13.51 4.70 8.48
N TYR A 9 12.83 4.19 9.51
CA TYR A 9 11.43 3.76 9.40
C TYR A 9 10.54 4.93 8.96
N GLN A 10 10.66 6.07 9.65
CA GLN A 10 9.79 7.22 9.39
C GLN A 10 10.05 7.84 8.03
N ASN A 11 11.31 7.94 7.63
CA ASN A 11 11.66 8.48 6.30
C ASN A 11 11.05 7.64 5.18
N GLU A 12 11.14 6.31 5.28
CA GLU A 12 10.54 5.42 4.30
C GLU A 12 9.02 5.50 4.33
N PHE A 13 8.43 5.51 5.53
CA PHE A 13 6.98 5.67 5.69
C PHE A 13 6.48 6.94 5.01
N ASP A 14 7.16 8.06 5.24
CA ASP A 14 6.78 9.35 4.65
C ASP A 14 6.88 9.33 3.13
N GLN A 15 7.91 8.68 2.59
CA GLN A 15 8.05 8.54 1.13
C GLN A 15 6.94 7.67 0.55
N ILE A 16 6.61 6.56 1.20
CA ILE A 16 5.52 5.68 0.78
C ILE A 16 4.19 6.44 0.75
N THR A 17 3.89 7.19 1.81
CA THR A 17 2.64 7.96 1.88
C THR A 17 2.56 9.03 0.81
N ARG A 18 3.67 9.76 0.56
CA ARG A 18 3.70 10.78 -0.50
C ARG A 18 3.44 10.16 -1.87
N THR A 19 4.09 9.04 -2.17
CA THR A 19 3.91 8.33 -3.44
C THR A 19 2.48 7.83 -3.58
N MET A 20 1.95 7.21 -2.53
CA MET A 20 0.59 6.68 -2.52
C MET A 20 -0.45 7.78 -2.77
N PHE A 21 -0.39 8.88 -2.01
CA PHE A 21 -1.35 9.96 -2.17
C PHE A 21 -1.21 10.66 -3.51
N SER A 22 0.01 10.82 -4.02
CA SER A 22 0.24 11.37 -5.35
C SER A 22 -0.41 10.52 -6.44
N GLN A 23 -0.23 9.21 -6.36
CA GLN A 23 -0.81 8.28 -7.34
C GLN A 23 -2.34 8.23 -7.25
N MET A 24 -2.89 8.28 -6.04
CA MET A 24 -4.33 8.35 -5.85
C MET A 24 -4.91 9.64 -6.43
N LYS A 25 -4.27 10.77 -6.15
CA LYS A 25 -4.71 12.08 -6.62
C LYS A 25 -4.65 12.19 -8.14
N ASN A 26 -3.64 11.58 -8.75
CA ASN A 26 -3.40 11.64 -10.20
C ASN A 26 -4.03 10.48 -10.96
N ALA A 27 -4.82 9.64 -10.27
CA ALA A 27 -5.52 8.54 -10.93
C ALA A 27 -6.45 9.09 -12.01
N CYS A 28 -6.48 8.38 -13.13
CA CYS A 28 -7.31 8.78 -14.28
C CYS A 28 -8.79 8.81 -13.88
N SER A 29 -9.41 9.97 -14.01
CA SER A 29 -10.81 10.17 -13.66
C SER A 29 -11.71 9.96 -14.89
N THR A 30 -12.80 9.24 -14.67
CA THR A 30 -13.82 8.99 -15.69
C THR A 30 -15.20 9.26 -15.10
N ASN A 31 -16.24 9.04 -15.89
CA ASN A 31 -17.62 9.13 -15.38
C ASN A 31 -18.12 7.78 -14.82
N GLN A 32 -17.25 6.80 -14.64
CA GLN A 32 -17.59 5.48 -14.11
C GLN A 32 -17.03 5.32 -12.71
N ILE A 33 -17.91 5.18 -11.73
CA ILE A 33 -17.53 5.03 -10.31
C ILE A 33 -16.66 3.79 -10.12
N ASN A 34 -17.01 2.67 -10.74
CA ASN A 34 -16.27 1.41 -10.60
C ASN A 34 -14.80 1.57 -11.01
N ALA A 35 -14.56 2.19 -12.16
CA ALA A 35 -13.20 2.40 -12.67
C ALA A 35 -12.44 3.39 -11.80
N ASN A 36 -13.08 4.49 -11.41
CA ASN A 36 -12.44 5.50 -10.57
C ASN A 36 -12.04 4.93 -9.21
N PHE A 37 -12.94 4.16 -8.59
CA PHE A 37 -12.65 3.51 -7.31
C PHE A 37 -11.41 2.62 -7.41
N MET A 38 -11.38 1.73 -8.40
CA MET A 38 -10.27 0.78 -8.56
C MET A 38 -8.95 1.49 -8.87
N ARG A 39 -8.98 2.51 -9.72
CA ARG A 39 -7.77 3.28 -10.07
C ARG A 39 -7.19 4.04 -8.88
N GLU A 40 -8.03 4.43 -7.94
CA GLU A 40 -7.60 5.07 -6.70
C GLU A 40 -7.17 4.04 -5.65
N MET A 41 -7.88 2.92 -5.56
CA MET A 41 -7.62 1.91 -4.53
C MET A 41 -6.42 1.02 -4.84
N ILE A 42 -6.05 0.84 -6.12
CA ILE A 42 -4.84 0.10 -6.46
C ILE A 42 -3.61 0.74 -5.82
N PRO A 43 -3.32 2.04 -6.01
CA PRO A 43 -2.19 2.65 -5.32
C PRO A 43 -2.35 2.67 -3.80
N HIS A 44 -3.56 2.78 -3.28
CA HIS A 44 -3.81 2.71 -1.84
C HIS A 44 -3.38 1.34 -1.28
N HIS A 45 -3.77 0.24 -1.95
CA HIS A 45 -3.38 -1.12 -1.57
C HIS A 45 -1.86 -1.33 -1.70
N GLN A 46 -1.26 -0.79 -2.76
CA GLN A 46 0.19 -0.85 -2.95
C GLN A 46 0.94 -0.11 -1.83
N GLY A 47 0.40 1.01 -1.38
CA GLY A 47 0.93 1.74 -0.23
C GLY A 47 0.90 0.90 1.04
N ALA A 48 -0.21 0.20 1.30
CA ALA A 48 -0.34 -0.68 2.46
C ALA A 48 0.67 -1.83 2.42
N ILE A 49 0.91 -2.40 1.23
CA ILE A 49 1.94 -3.43 1.02
C ILE A 49 3.32 -2.89 1.38
N CYS A 50 3.67 -1.71 0.85
CA CYS A 50 4.96 -1.08 1.09
C CYS A 50 5.15 -0.72 2.57
N MET A 51 4.11 -0.20 3.22
CA MET A 51 4.14 0.13 4.65
C MET A 51 4.38 -1.12 5.50
N SER A 52 3.71 -2.21 5.16
CA SER A 52 3.86 -3.48 5.88
C SER A 52 5.27 -4.05 5.71
N LYS A 53 5.78 -4.02 4.48
CA LYS A 53 7.15 -4.48 4.20
C LYS A 53 8.19 -3.61 4.90
N ASN A 54 7.98 -2.30 4.95
CA ASN A 54 8.87 -1.38 5.65
C ASN A 54 8.96 -1.76 7.14
N ALA A 55 7.83 -1.94 7.80
CA ALA A 55 7.81 -2.30 9.23
C ALA A 55 8.53 -3.63 9.49
N LEU A 56 8.43 -4.59 8.57
CA LEU A 56 9.09 -5.89 8.71
C LEU A 56 10.61 -5.83 8.65
N HIS A 57 11.20 -4.70 8.20
CA HIS A 57 12.66 -4.52 8.21
C HIS A 57 13.23 -4.21 9.59
N PHE A 58 12.37 -3.96 10.57
CA PHE A 58 12.79 -3.51 11.90
C PHE A 58 12.39 -4.53 12.97
N SER A 59 12.91 -4.35 14.19
CA SER A 59 12.53 -5.17 15.34
C SER A 59 11.14 -4.76 15.80
N ILE A 60 10.16 -5.58 15.49
CA ILE A 60 8.77 -5.34 15.86
C ILE A 60 8.25 -6.47 16.75
N CYS A 61 7.13 -6.21 17.39
CA CYS A 61 6.45 -7.19 18.23
C CYS A 61 6.19 -8.47 17.42
N PRO A 62 6.58 -9.67 17.91
CA PRO A 62 6.37 -10.90 17.15
C PRO A 62 4.93 -11.15 16.72
N GLN A 63 3.98 -10.70 17.54
CA GLN A 63 2.56 -10.86 17.23
C GLN A 63 2.13 -10.00 16.03
N LEU A 64 2.88 -8.94 15.71
CA LEU A 64 2.59 -8.07 14.58
C LEU A 64 3.04 -8.69 13.25
N ILE A 65 4.05 -9.55 13.26
CA ILE A 65 4.62 -10.13 12.05
C ILE A 65 3.57 -10.87 11.21
N PRO A 66 2.82 -11.84 11.76
CA PRO A 66 1.80 -12.52 10.93
C PRO A 66 0.68 -11.60 10.46
N ILE A 67 0.39 -10.55 11.23
CA ILE A 67 -0.63 -9.56 10.83
C ILE A 67 -0.15 -8.83 9.57
N LEU A 68 1.11 -8.37 9.55
CA LEU A 68 1.66 -7.68 8.38
C LEU A 68 1.77 -8.60 7.17
N GLN A 69 2.15 -9.86 7.39
CA GLN A 69 2.20 -10.85 6.31
C GLN A 69 0.82 -11.08 5.68
N THR A 70 -0.22 -11.13 6.51
CA THR A 70 -1.60 -11.26 6.05
C THR A 70 -2.03 -10.03 5.25
N ILE A 71 -1.68 -8.83 5.71
CA ILE A 71 -1.96 -7.59 4.97
C ILE A 71 -1.33 -7.64 3.59
N ILE A 72 -0.04 -8.02 3.51
CA ILE A 72 0.69 -8.08 2.23
C ILE A 72 -0.04 -9.01 1.25
N VAL A 73 -0.33 -10.23 1.67
CA VAL A 73 -0.99 -11.23 0.81
C VAL A 73 -2.36 -10.77 0.38
N SER A 74 -3.16 -10.28 1.32
CA SER A 74 -4.53 -9.82 1.06
C SER A 74 -4.55 -8.62 0.11
N GLN A 75 -3.67 -7.65 0.32
CA GLN A 75 -3.62 -6.45 -0.52
C GLN A 75 -3.09 -6.76 -1.92
N GLU A 76 -2.10 -7.66 -2.04
CA GLU A 76 -1.62 -8.12 -3.35
C GLU A 76 -2.74 -8.80 -4.14
N LYS A 77 -3.54 -9.62 -3.49
CA LYS A 77 -4.70 -10.25 -4.11
C LYS A 77 -5.70 -9.20 -4.61
N GLY A 78 -6.00 -8.21 -3.78
CA GLY A 78 -6.92 -7.13 -4.15
C GLY A 78 -6.44 -6.36 -5.37
N VAL A 79 -5.14 -6.06 -5.44
CA VAL A 79 -4.55 -5.37 -6.60
C VAL A 79 -4.72 -6.22 -7.86
N ARG A 80 -4.40 -7.51 -7.79
CA ARG A 80 -4.56 -8.40 -8.95
C ARG A 80 -6.00 -8.46 -9.43
N GLU A 81 -6.95 -8.58 -8.51
CA GLU A 81 -8.37 -8.68 -8.83
C GLU A 81 -8.89 -7.38 -9.47
N MET A 82 -8.52 -6.23 -8.89
CA MET A 82 -8.93 -4.94 -9.45
C MET A 82 -8.32 -4.68 -10.83
N ARG A 83 -7.04 -5.02 -11.03
CA ARG A 83 -6.40 -4.88 -12.34
C ARG A 83 -7.07 -5.75 -13.39
N ALA A 84 -7.40 -6.98 -13.03
CA ALA A 84 -8.10 -7.89 -13.94
C ALA A 84 -9.48 -7.35 -14.32
N LEU A 85 -10.22 -6.84 -13.33
CA LEU A 85 -11.54 -6.28 -13.57
C LEU A 85 -11.48 -5.00 -14.40
N LEU A 86 -10.51 -4.12 -14.15
CA LEU A 86 -10.29 -2.91 -14.95
C LEU A 86 -10.00 -3.25 -16.40
N HIS A 87 -9.29 -4.34 -16.64
CA HIS A 87 -8.95 -4.77 -18.00
C HIS A 87 -10.20 -5.18 -18.78
N CYS A 88 -11.26 -5.61 -18.10
CA CYS A 88 -12.49 -6.07 -18.72
C CYS A 88 -13.53 -4.95 -18.93
N ILE A 89 -13.29 -3.80 -18.37
CA ILE A 89 -14.19 -2.65 -18.51
C ILE A 89 -13.46 -1.49 -19.17
#